data_79c60ddbee8fa78ccda1f8f9671f3e63
#
_entry.id   79c60ddbee8fa78ccda1f8f9671f3e63
#
_cell.length_a   1.000
_cell.length_b   1.000
_cell.length_c   1.000
_cell.angle_alpha   90.00
_cell.angle_beta   90.00
_cell.angle_gamma   90.00
#
_symmetry.space_group_name_H-M   'P 1'
#
loop_
_entity.id
_entity.type
_entity.pdbx_description
1 polymer ?
#
loop_
_entity_poly.entity_id
_entity_poly.type
_entity_poly.pdbx_seq_one_letter_code
_entity_poly.pdbx_strand_id
1 'polypeptide(L)'
;MSDILTAFELHSPGQISAALDEGVDPHAPIRGKSPMTWLTEMYSRSANFPRCVRILLDRGAVLDDPAVAPVLLNDVAALKAALLDNPSLLHHRTTMVSAFTPLVGASLLHVAAEYGNADVAEVLIDMGADVHARADTDEFGLNGHTPLFHTVSSNQNYAAPILKMLLKAGARADIALQGITWGKGFEWETTLFDVTPVSYAQFGLLPQVHRRDTDIYDNIRLLLEAGGRAVPPLDNVPNAYLTPKQS
;
A
#
# COMPACT_ATOMS: atom_id res chain seq x y z
N MET A 1 -13.63 -15.02 23.92
CA MET A 1 -13.71 -14.72 22.50
C MET A 1 -12.58 -13.77 22.15
N SER A 2 -11.62 -14.21 21.35
CA SER A 2 -10.63 -13.29 20.79
C SER A 2 -11.39 -12.33 19.87
N ASP A 3 -11.22 -11.02 20.06
CA ASP A 3 -11.83 -10.03 19.18
C ASP A 3 -11.18 -10.19 17.79
N ILE A 4 -11.90 -10.70 16.81
CA ILE A 4 -11.38 -10.94 15.46
C ILE A 4 -10.85 -9.64 14.83
N LEU A 5 -11.38 -8.48 15.22
CA LEU A 5 -10.88 -7.18 14.74
C LEU A 5 -9.45 -6.93 15.25
N THR A 6 -9.15 -7.28 16.50
CA THR A 6 -7.78 -7.25 17.01
C THR A 6 -6.88 -8.23 16.25
N ALA A 7 -7.39 -9.41 15.88
CA ALA A 7 -6.62 -10.36 15.07
C ALA A 7 -6.33 -9.84 13.66
N PHE A 8 -7.25 -9.07 13.07
CA PHE A 8 -7.03 -8.38 11.79
C PHE A 8 -6.00 -7.26 11.94
N GLU A 9 -6.11 -6.42 12.96
CA GLU A 9 -5.17 -5.34 13.26
C GLU A 9 -3.73 -5.85 13.40
N LEU A 10 -3.55 -6.95 14.12
CA LEU A 10 -2.25 -7.58 14.37
C LEU A 10 -1.77 -8.46 13.21
N HIS A 11 -2.56 -8.64 12.16
CA HIS A 11 -2.31 -9.64 11.10
C HIS A 11 -1.90 -10.98 11.70
N SER A 12 -2.73 -11.53 12.61
CA SER A 12 -2.48 -12.77 13.33
C SER A 12 -3.21 -13.96 12.69
N PRO A 13 -2.57 -14.77 11.82
CA PRO A 13 -3.22 -15.88 11.14
C PRO A 13 -3.82 -16.91 12.10
N GLY A 14 -3.10 -17.19 13.21
CA GLY A 14 -3.58 -18.16 14.20
C GLY A 14 -4.84 -17.70 14.95
N GLN A 15 -4.91 -16.42 15.31
CA GLN A 15 -6.09 -15.87 15.99
C GLN A 15 -7.29 -15.74 15.03
N ILE A 16 -7.05 -15.40 13.75
CA ILE A 16 -8.10 -15.39 12.72
C ILE A 16 -8.66 -16.80 12.53
N SER A 17 -7.79 -17.82 12.35
CA SER A 17 -8.25 -19.21 12.26
C SER A 17 -9.06 -19.63 13.49
N ALA A 18 -8.56 -19.35 14.69
CA ALA A 18 -9.24 -19.73 15.92
C ALA A 18 -10.63 -19.07 16.03
N ALA A 19 -10.76 -17.79 15.70
CA ALA A 19 -12.04 -17.10 15.72
C ALA A 19 -13.05 -17.70 14.74
N LEU A 20 -12.60 -18.08 13.53
CA LEU A 20 -13.43 -18.75 12.53
C LEU A 20 -13.82 -20.18 12.99
N ASP A 21 -12.92 -20.92 13.64
CA ASP A 21 -13.19 -22.25 14.22
C ASP A 21 -14.17 -22.16 15.41
N GLU A 22 -14.17 -21.05 16.15
CA GLU A 22 -15.12 -20.72 17.23
C GLU A 22 -16.49 -20.24 16.70
N GLY A 23 -16.69 -20.18 15.38
CA GLY A 23 -17.98 -19.90 14.75
C GLY A 23 -18.19 -18.45 14.28
N VAL A 24 -17.14 -17.64 14.15
CA VAL A 24 -17.25 -16.37 13.44
C VAL A 24 -17.54 -16.67 11.97
N ASP A 25 -18.65 -16.14 11.47
CA ASP A 25 -19.05 -16.30 10.07
C ASP A 25 -18.22 -15.37 9.16
N PRO A 26 -17.43 -15.92 8.21
CA PRO A 26 -16.64 -15.11 7.28
C PRO A 26 -17.47 -14.30 6.29
N HIS A 27 -18.79 -14.55 6.19
CA HIS A 27 -19.73 -13.83 5.33
C HIS A 27 -20.51 -12.75 6.09
N ALA A 28 -20.67 -12.90 7.40
CA ALA A 28 -21.49 -11.99 8.19
C ALA A 28 -20.78 -10.64 8.39
N PRO A 29 -21.44 -9.51 8.12
CA PRO A 29 -20.88 -8.21 8.39
C PRO A 29 -20.60 -8.00 9.89
N ILE A 30 -19.40 -7.54 10.22
CA ILE A 30 -19.01 -7.10 11.55
C ILE A 30 -19.09 -5.58 11.57
N ARG A 31 -19.96 -5.01 12.40
CA ARG A 31 -20.16 -3.54 12.46
C ARG A 31 -20.39 -2.92 11.07
N GLY A 32 -21.15 -3.60 10.21
CA GLY A 32 -21.53 -3.12 8.87
C GLY A 32 -20.51 -3.35 7.75
N LYS A 33 -19.36 -3.97 8.01
CA LYS A 33 -18.35 -4.28 6.99
C LYS A 33 -18.04 -5.77 6.97
N SER A 34 -17.71 -6.31 5.79
CA SER A 34 -17.28 -7.71 5.67
C SER A 34 -15.97 -7.96 6.43
N PRO A 35 -15.71 -9.17 6.90
CA PRO A 35 -14.41 -9.53 7.49
C PRO A 35 -13.23 -9.24 6.56
N MET A 36 -13.40 -9.44 5.25
CA MET A 36 -12.37 -9.14 4.25
C MET A 36 -12.11 -7.63 4.14
N THR A 37 -13.16 -6.81 4.11
CA THR A 37 -13.03 -5.34 4.11
C THR A 37 -12.32 -4.87 5.37
N TRP A 38 -12.68 -5.40 6.54
CA TRP A 38 -11.98 -5.07 7.80
C TRP A 38 -10.48 -5.38 7.71
N LEU A 39 -10.11 -6.57 7.22
CA LEU A 39 -8.70 -6.95 7.10
C LEU A 39 -7.94 -6.04 6.12
N THR A 40 -8.53 -5.72 4.96
CA THR A 40 -7.86 -4.94 3.92
C THR A 40 -7.73 -3.46 4.29
N GLU A 41 -8.66 -2.90 5.06
CA GLU A 41 -8.61 -1.50 5.48
C GLU A 41 -7.77 -1.25 6.74
N MET A 42 -7.28 -2.30 7.44
CA MET A 42 -6.44 -2.11 8.62
C MET A 42 -5.19 -1.29 8.29
N TYR A 43 -4.79 -0.46 9.27
CA TYR A 43 -3.60 0.38 9.13
C TYR A 43 -2.29 -0.40 9.27
N SER A 44 -2.34 -1.62 9.76
CA SER A 44 -1.17 -2.49 9.85
C SER A 44 -0.73 -2.98 8.46
N ARG A 45 0.56 -3.15 8.28
CA ARG A 45 1.16 -3.84 7.14
C ARG A 45 2.19 -4.82 7.67
N SER A 46 2.10 -6.09 7.24
CA SER A 46 3.03 -7.12 7.69
C SER A 46 3.17 -8.24 6.66
N ALA A 47 4.25 -9.01 6.75
CA ALA A 47 4.47 -10.19 5.93
C ALA A 47 3.40 -11.30 6.12
N ASN A 48 2.60 -11.23 7.19
CA ASN A 48 1.51 -12.16 7.44
C ASN A 48 0.21 -11.80 6.72
N PHE A 49 0.09 -10.57 6.18
CA PHE A 49 -1.14 -10.12 5.53
C PHE A 49 -1.64 -11.09 4.44
N PRO A 50 -0.82 -11.57 3.48
CA PRO A 50 -1.28 -12.51 2.47
C PRO A 50 -1.84 -13.81 3.06
N ARG A 51 -1.24 -14.29 4.16
CA ARG A 51 -1.71 -15.49 4.86
C ARG A 51 -3.06 -15.24 5.55
N CYS A 52 -3.28 -14.07 6.11
CA CYS A 52 -4.58 -13.70 6.69
C CYS A 52 -5.67 -13.66 5.62
N VAL A 53 -5.37 -13.06 4.45
CA VAL A 53 -6.28 -13.06 3.29
C VAL A 53 -6.61 -14.49 2.86
N ARG A 54 -5.59 -15.35 2.74
CA ARG A 54 -5.77 -16.78 2.35
C ARG A 54 -6.75 -17.48 3.29
N ILE A 55 -6.56 -17.34 4.61
CA ILE A 55 -7.42 -17.98 5.62
C ILE A 55 -8.89 -17.57 5.44
N LEU A 56 -9.16 -16.29 5.22
CA LEU A 56 -10.53 -15.82 5.00
C LEU A 56 -11.13 -16.38 3.69
N LEU A 57 -10.36 -16.36 2.60
CA LEU A 57 -10.81 -16.91 1.31
C LEU A 57 -11.08 -18.42 1.39
N ASP A 58 -10.21 -19.20 2.05
CA ASP A 58 -10.36 -20.64 2.23
C ASP A 58 -11.59 -21.00 3.08
N ARG A 59 -12.07 -20.05 3.90
CA ARG A 59 -13.31 -20.15 4.69
C ARG A 59 -14.53 -19.54 3.97
N GLY A 60 -14.38 -19.16 2.71
CA GLY A 60 -15.45 -18.70 1.85
C GLY A 60 -15.71 -17.18 1.87
N ALA A 61 -14.93 -16.37 2.62
CA ALA A 61 -15.03 -14.91 2.49
C ALA A 61 -14.81 -14.51 1.02
N VAL A 62 -15.46 -13.42 0.60
CA VAL A 62 -15.35 -12.92 -0.77
C VAL A 62 -14.71 -11.55 -0.79
N LEU A 63 -14.04 -11.25 -1.91
CA LEU A 63 -13.56 -9.91 -2.25
C LEU A 63 -14.60 -9.22 -3.12
N ASP A 64 -14.83 -7.92 -2.91
CA ASP A 64 -15.71 -7.12 -3.77
C ASP A 64 -15.20 -7.11 -5.22
N ASP A 65 -13.89 -7.14 -5.39
CA ASP A 65 -13.21 -7.28 -6.68
C ASP A 65 -12.28 -8.51 -6.67
N PRO A 66 -12.71 -9.64 -7.25
CA PRO A 66 -11.90 -10.87 -7.27
C PRO A 66 -10.58 -10.74 -8.03
N ALA A 67 -10.44 -9.76 -8.96
CA ALA A 67 -9.23 -9.57 -9.74
C ALA A 67 -8.01 -9.18 -8.88
N VAL A 68 -8.25 -8.60 -7.69
CA VAL A 68 -7.16 -8.22 -6.77
C VAL A 68 -6.64 -9.40 -5.92
N ALA A 69 -7.34 -10.55 -5.91
CA ALA A 69 -6.99 -11.68 -5.04
C ALA A 69 -5.54 -12.17 -5.21
N PRO A 70 -5.02 -12.44 -6.42
CA PRO A 70 -3.63 -12.87 -6.60
C PRO A 70 -2.64 -11.82 -6.08
N VAL A 71 -2.99 -10.53 -6.21
CA VAL A 71 -2.13 -9.43 -5.76
C VAL A 71 -2.09 -9.35 -4.24
N LEU A 72 -3.24 -9.39 -3.56
CA LEU A 72 -3.33 -9.37 -2.09
C LEU A 72 -2.67 -10.60 -1.45
N LEU A 73 -2.72 -11.74 -2.14
CA LEU A 73 -2.09 -13.00 -1.72
C LEU A 73 -0.59 -13.06 -1.99
N ASN A 74 -0.03 -12.09 -2.71
CA ASN A 74 1.33 -12.13 -3.27
C ASN A 74 1.59 -13.46 -4.04
N ASP A 75 0.57 -13.95 -4.77
CA ASP A 75 0.58 -15.24 -5.45
C ASP A 75 0.97 -15.08 -6.91
N VAL A 76 2.27 -15.21 -7.17
CA VAL A 76 2.87 -15.09 -8.51
C VAL A 76 2.28 -16.08 -9.51
N ALA A 77 2.03 -17.31 -9.08
CA ALA A 77 1.51 -18.36 -10.00
C ALA A 77 0.08 -18.03 -10.42
N ALA A 78 -0.77 -17.68 -9.45
CA ALA A 78 -2.16 -17.31 -9.71
C ALA A 78 -2.23 -16.02 -10.56
N LEU A 79 -1.40 -15.01 -10.28
CA LEU A 79 -1.36 -13.78 -11.07
C LEU A 79 -0.95 -14.05 -12.52
N LYS A 80 0.12 -14.81 -12.75
CA LYS A 80 0.57 -15.17 -14.10
C LYS A 80 -0.51 -15.94 -14.87
N ALA A 81 -1.15 -16.91 -14.23
CA ALA A 81 -2.23 -17.66 -14.85
C ALA A 81 -3.41 -16.76 -15.23
N ALA A 82 -3.83 -15.86 -14.34
CA ALA A 82 -4.90 -14.90 -14.61
C ALA A 82 -4.57 -13.95 -15.77
N LEU A 83 -3.33 -13.43 -15.81
CA LEU A 83 -2.88 -12.52 -16.87
C LEU A 83 -2.72 -13.23 -18.24
N LEU A 84 -2.36 -14.50 -18.25
CA LEU A 84 -2.31 -15.31 -19.48
C LEU A 84 -3.71 -15.62 -20.02
N ASP A 85 -4.67 -15.89 -19.13
CA ASP A 85 -6.07 -16.13 -19.48
C ASP A 85 -6.77 -14.84 -19.91
N ASN A 86 -6.50 -13.75 -19.22
CA ASN A 86 -7.07 -12.44 -19.50
C ASN A 86 -6.02 -11.32 -19.43
N PRO A 87 -5.31 -11.02 -20.53
CA PRO A 87 -4.30 -9.97 -20.59
C PRO A 87 -4.83 -8.56 -20.26
N SER A 88 -6.15 -8.33 -20.40
CA SER A 88 -6.76 -7.03 -20.07
C SER A 88 -6.68 -6.69 -18.58
N LEU A 89 -6.39 -7.66 -17.71
CA LEU A 89 -6.16 -7.43 -16.29
C LEU A 89 -4.97 -6.50 -16.01
N LEU A 90 -4.01 -6.37 -16.93
CA LEU A 90 -2.95 -5.35 -16.82
C LEU A 90 -3.51 -3.91 -16.78
N HIS A 91 -4.70 -3.70 -17.33
CA HIS A 91 -5.40 -2.41 -17.36
C HIS A 91 -6.58 -2.36 -16.40
N HIS A 92 -6.74 -3.41 -15.58
CA HIS A 92 -7.83 -3.48 -14.60
C HIS A 92 -7.75 -2.34 -13.59
N ARG A 93 -8.93 -1.81 -13.23
CA ARG A 93 -9.09 -0.71 -12.28
C ARG A 93 -9.97 -1.18 -11.14
N THR A 94 -9.53 -0.93 -9.92
CA THR A 94 -10.25 -1.31 -8.70
C THR A 94 -10.41 -0.14 -7.76
N THR A 95 -11.37 -0.26 -6.86
CA THR A 95 -11.55 0.69 -5.75
C THR A 95 -11.64 -0.10 -4.46
N MET A 96 -10.72 0.21 -3.53
CA MET A 96 -10.64 -0.41 -2.22
C MET A 96 -10.46 0.67 -1.16
N VAL A 97 -10.96 0.42 0.05
CA VAL A 97 -10.64 1.28 1.21
C VAL A 97 -9.19 1.04 1.62
N SER A 98 -8.44 2.09 1.81
CA SER A 98 -7.07 2.05 2.32
C SER A 98 -6.91 3.01 3.49
N ALA A 99 -6.22 2.56 4.54
CA ALA A 99 -5.90 3.38 5.71
C ALA A 99 -4.86 4.48 5.42
N PHE A 100 -4.21 4.43 4.27
CA PHE A 100 -3.12 5.34 3.91
C PHE A 100 -3.39 6.05 2.58
N THR A 101 -2.62 5.72 1.55
CA THR A 101 -2.81 6.30 0.22
C THR A 101 -4.07 5.72 -0.44
N PRO A 102 -4.97 6.53 -1.00
CA PRO A 102 -6.25 6.04 -1.54
C PRO A 102 -6.07 5.03 -2.68
N LEU A 103 -6.98 4.05 -2.76
CA LEU A 103 -7.06 3.06 -3.84
C LEU A 103 -8.38 3.23 -4.61
N VAL A 104 -8.64 4.42 -5.16
CA VAL A 104 -9.84 4.71 -5.96
C VAL A 104 -9.47 4.72 -7.43
N GLY A 105 -10.10 3.84 -8.22
CA GLY A 105 -9.74 3.63 -9.61
C GLY A 105 -8.25 3.27 -9.77
N ALA A 106 -7.71 2.48 -8.88
CA ALA A 106 -6.31 2.08 -8.80
C ALA A 106 -6.02 0.88 -9.71
N SER A 107 -4.83 0.79 -10.29
CA SER A 107 -4.39 -0.41 -11.00
C SER A 107 -3.92 -1.50 -10.03
N LEU A 108 -3.77 -2.74 -10.52
CA LEU A 108 -3.22 -3.83 -9.72
C LEU A 108 -1.82 -3.50 -9.17
N LEU A 109 -1.03 -2.69 -9.88
CA LEU A 109 0.29 -2.25 -9.43
C LEU A 109 0.21 -1.25 -8.26
N HIS A 110 -0.83 -0.41 -8.19
CA HIS A 110 -1.09 0.41 -6.99
C HIS A 110 -1.39 -0.47 -5.78
N VAL A 111 -2.23 -1.51 -5.97
CA VAL A 111 -2.58 -2.45 -4.89
C VAL A 111 -1.33 -3.17 -4.40
N ALA A 112 -0.50 -3.70 -5.32
CA ALA A 112 0.76 -4.36 -4.95
C ALA A 112 1.67 -3.42 -4.14
N ALA A 113 1.77 -2.15 -4.56
CA ALA A 113 2.59 -1.13 -3.88
C ALA A 113 2.05 -0.78 -2.49
N GLU A 114 0.73 -0.61 -2.34
CA GLU A 114 0.09 -0.29 -1.05
C GLU A 114 0.31 -1.39 0.00
N TYR A 115 0.21 -2.66 -0.42
CA TYR A 115 0.39 -3.80 0.50
C TYR A 115 1.84 -4.29 0.59
N GLY A 116 2.77 -3.73 -0.21
CA GLY A 116 4.19 -4.10 -0.19
C GLY A 116 4.46 -5.50 -0.77
N ASN A 117 3.58 -6.00 -1.64
CA ASN A 117 3.65 -7.32 -2.25
C ASN A 117 4.61 -7.33 -3.45
N ALA A 118 5.92 -7.44 -3.15
CA ALA A 118 6.99 -7.21 -4.11
C ALA A 118 7.03 -8.23 -5.25
N ASP A 119 6.75 -9.52 -4.97
CA ASP A 119 6.88 -10.57 -5.98
C ASP A 119 5.84 -10.41 -7.11
N VAL A 120 4.61 -10.05 -6.76
CA VAL A 120 3.57 -9.78 -7.76
C VAL A 120 3.75 -8.42 -8.44
N ALA A 121 4.34 -7.43 -7.75
CA ALA A 121 4.70 -6.15 -8.38
C ALA A 121 5.75 -6.35 -9.48
N GLU A 122 6.76 -7.20 -9.24
CA GLU A 122 7.76 -7.57 -10.25
C GLU A 122 7.09 -8.20 -11.48
N VAL A 123 6.21 -9.18 -11.26
CA VAL A 123 5.46 -9.83 -12.36
C VAL A 123 4.63 -8.82 -13.16
N LEU A 124 3.91 -7.92 -12.47
CA LEU A 124 3.12 -6.89 -13.17
C LEU A 124 3.99 -6.00 -14.03
N ILE A 125 5.13 -5.54 -13.52
CA ILE A 125 6.08 -4.69 -14.26
C ILE A 125 6.67 -5.45 -15.45
N ASP A 126 7.13 -6.68 -15.25
CA ASP A 126 7.72 -7.53 -16.30
C ASP A 126 6.72 -7.86 -17.41
N MET A 127 5.44 -7.98 -17.09
CA MET A 127 4.36 -8.20 -18.06
C MET A 127 3.84 -6.90 -18.69
N GLY A 128 4.43 -5.75 -18.39
CA GLY A 128 4.15 -4.47 -19.06
C GLY A 128 3.06 -3.63 -18.40
N ALA A 129 2.79 -3.83 -17.11
CA ALA A 129 1.90 -2.92 -16.37
C ALA A 129 2.44 -1.48 -16.44
N ASP A 130 1.54 -0.53 -16.67
CA ASP A 130 1.91 0.88 -16.78
C ASP A 130 2.34 1.43 -15.39
N VAL A 131 3.64 1.66 -15.22
CA VAL A 131 4.21 2.26 -14.01
C VAL A 131 3.79 3.71 -13.78
N HIS A 132 3.20 4.35 -14.80
CA HIS A 132 2.64 5.70 -14.75
C HIS A 132 1.12 5.72 -14.64
N ALA A 133 0.47 4.55 -14.52
CA ALA A 133 -0.97 4.47 -14.36
C ALA A 133 -1.44 5.44 -13.27
N ARG A 134 -2.48 6.21 -13.56
CA ARG A 134 -3.03 7.21 -12.62
C ARG A 134 -4.25 6.62 -11.92
N ALA A 135 -4.33 6.73 -10.60
CA ALA A 135 -5.57 6.53 -9.86
C ALA A 135 -6.60 7.60 -10.27
N ASP A 136 -7.86 7.44 -9.88
CA ASP A 136 -8.87 8.44 -10.18
C ASP A 136 -8.68 9.69 -9.31
N THR A 137 -9.08 10.83 -9.87
CA THR A 137 -9.20 12.09 -9.12
C THR A 137 -10.60 12.21 -8.55
N ASP A 138 -10.74 12.90 -7.42
CA ASP A 138 -12.04 13.28 -6.88
C ASP A 138 -12.59 14.55 -7.57
N GLU A 139 -13.77 15.00 -7.14
CA GLU A 139 -14.45 16.17 -7.68
C GLU A 139 -13.68 17.49 -7.50
N PHE A 140 -12.70 17.53 -6.61
CA PHE A 140 -11.80 18.67 -6.38
C PHE A 140 -10.47 18.56 -7.16
N GLY A 141 -10.30 17.51 -7.98
CA GLY A 141 -9.05 17.25 -8.71
C GLY A 141 -7.91 16.71 -7.85
N LEU A 142 -8.20 16.29 -6.61
CA LEU A 142 -7.22 15.67 -5.72
C LEU A 142 -7.03 14.18 -6.08
N ASN A 143 -5.95 13.60 -5.60
CA ASN A 143 -5.51 12.24 -5.89
C ASN A 143 -4.96 12.09 -7.33
N GLY A 144 -5.32 11.07 -8.10
CA GLY A 144 -4.73 10.85 -9.42
C GLY A 144 -3.24 10.51 -9.37
N HIS A 145 -2.79 9.95 -8.28
CA HIS A 145 -1.39 9.53 -8.05
C HIS A 145 -1.04 8.27 -8.85
N THR A 146 0.24 7.96 -8.93
CA THR A 146 0.78 6.75 -9.55
C THR A 146 1.16 5.71 -8.48
N PRO A 147 1.44 4.43 -8.86
CA PRO A 147 1.90 3.42 -7.90
C PRO A 147 3.10 3.85 -7.04
N LEU A 148 3.94 4.75 -7.55
CA LEU A 148 5.10 5.27 -6.84
C LEU A 148 4.73 5.93 -5.50
N PHE A 149 3.60 6.63 -5.42
CA PHE A 149 3.18 7.32 -4.19
C PHE A 149 2.88 6.36 -3.03
N HIS A 150 2.46 5.13 -3.31
CA HIS A 150 2.25 4.12 -2.27
C HIS A 150 3.55 3.62 -1.63
N THR A 151 4.70 3.83 -2.29
CA THR A 151 5.97 3.25 -1.86
C THR A 151 6.83 4.19 -1.03
N VAL A 152 6.65 5.50 -1.16
CA VAL A 152 7.61 6.49 -0.66
C VAL A 152 7.53 6.74 0.85
N SER A 153 6.38 6.42 1.47
CA SER A 153 6.13 6.58 2.92
C SER A 153 5.39 5.36 3.49
N SER A 154 5.71 4.15 3.00
CA SER A 154 5.06 2.92 3.44
C SER A 154 5.38 2.59 4.90
N ASN A 155 4.43 1.93 5.60
CA ASN A 155 4.65 1.50 6.98
C ASN A 155 5.83 0.52 7.04
N GLN A 156 6.74 0.70 8.00
CA GLN A 156 7.97 -0.10 8.16
C GLN A 156 8.80 -0.25 6.87
N ASN A 157 8.61 0.65 5.92
CA ASN A 157 9.27 0.66 4.60
C ASN A 157 9.07 -0.64 3.79
N TYR A 158 7.94 -1.34 3.97
CA TYR A 158 7.65 -2.60 3.29
C TYR A 158 7.67 -2.49 1.76
N ALA A 159 7.30 -1.33 1.23
CA ALA A 159 7.26 -1.12 -0.20
C ALA A 159 8.61 -0.63 -0.81
N ALA A 160 9.69 -0.55 -0.03
CA ALA A 160 11.00 -0.12 -0.53
C ALA A 160 11.54 -0.97 -1.72
N PRO A 161 11.37 -2.31 -1.75
CA PRO A 161 11.73 -3.08 -2.95
C PRO A 161 10.96 -2.63 -4.18
N ILE A 162 9.66 -2.36 -4.04
CA ILE A 162 8.79 -1.91 -5.15
C ILE A 162 9.17 -0.50 -5.59
N LEU A 163 9.51 0.42 -4.67
CA LEU A 163 10.07 1.73 -5.02
C LEU A 163 11.23 1.61 -5.99
N LYS A 164 12.21 0.73 -5.67
CA LYS A 164 13.38 0.51 -6.52
C LYS A 164 13.00 -0.09 -7.88
N MET A 165 12.07 -1.04 -7.91
CA MET A 165 11.57 -1.65 -9.15
C MET A 165 10.88 -0.61 -10.04
N LEU A 166 9.99 0.21 -9.48
CA LEU A 166 9.29 1.26 -10.19
C LEU A 166 10.26 2.29 -10.79
N LEU A 167 11.22 2.77 -10.00
CA LEU A 167 12.23 3.71 -10.48
C LEU A 167 13.11 3.10 -11.57
N LYS A 168 13.53 1.83 -11.42
CA LYS A 168 14.27 1.09 -12.46
C LYS A 168 13.46 0.91 -13.74
N ALA A 169 12.14 0.74 -13.63
CA ALA A 169 11.21 0.66 -14.76
C ALA A 169 10.85 2.04 -15.36
N GLY A 170 11.45 3.12 -14.88
CA GLY A 170 11.28 4.47 -15.41
C GLY A 170 10.13 5.26 -14.79
N ALA A 171 9.60 4.85 -13.63
CA ALA A 171 8.58 5.64 -12.95
C ALA A 171 9.09 7.07 -12.63
N ARG A 172 8.29 8.07 -12.98
CA ARG A 172 8.66 9.48 -12.85
C ARG A 172 8.58 9.96 -11.41
N ALA A 173 9.71 10.41 -10.88
CA ALA A 173 9.82 10.99 -9.53
C ALA A 173 9.47 12.49 -9.47
N ASP A 174 9.17 13.13 -10.62
CA ASP A 174 8.89 14.57 -10.76
C ASP A 174 7.41 14.89 -11.00
N ILE A 175 6.52 13.90 -10.89
CA ILE A 175 5.07 14.10 -11.02
C ILE A 175 4.58 15.01 -9.91
N ALA A 176 3.86 16.08 -10.28
CA ALA A 176 3.15 16.93 -9.35
C ALA A 176 1.64 16.62 -9.39
N LEU A 177 1.03 16.55 -8.23
CA LEU A 177 -0.40 16.41 -8.00
C LEU A 177 -0.94 17.70 -7.39
N GLN A 178 -2.18 18.06 -7.71
CA GLN A 178 -2.87 19.15 -7.04
C GLN A 178 -2.99 18.88 -5.53
N GLY A 179 -3.14 17.62 -5.17
CA GLY A 179 -3.12 17.17 -3.79
C GLY A 179 -3.43 15.69 -3.67
N ILE A 180 -3.32 15.17 -2.45
CA ILE A 180 -3.66 13.79 -2.10
C ILE A 180 -4.31 13.76 -0.71
N THR A 181 -5.38 12.98 -0.54
CA THR A 181 -6.04 12.79 0.75
C THR A 181 -5.59 11.47 1.35
N TRP A 182 -4.67 11.54 2.32
CA TRP A 182 -4.17 10.40 3.07
C TRP A 182 -5.18 9.98 4.14
N GLY A 183 -5.41 8.68 4.31
CA GLY A 183 -6.32 8.13 5.30
C GLY A 183 -7.78 8.53 5.10
N LYS A 184 -8.23 8.65 3.84
CA LYS A 184 -9.59 9.10 3.51
C LYS A 184 -10.65 8.26 4.21
N GLY A 185 -11.54 8.92 4.96
CA GLY A 185 -12.63 8.30 5.71
C GLY A 185 -12.24 7.81 7.11
N PHE A 186 -11.02 8.04 7.57
CA PHE A 186 -10.54 7.74 8.92
C PHE A 186 -10.39 9.02 9.75
N GLU A 187 -10.32 8.88 11.09
CA GLU A 187 -10.16 10.01 12.01
C GLU A 187 -8.85 10.80 11.79
N TRP A 188 -7.87 10.19 11.15
CA TRP A 188 -6.58 10.81 10.79
C TRP A 188 -6.53 11.33 9.36
N GLU A 189 -7.66 11.47 8.68
CA GLU A 189 -7.70 12.01 7.33
C GLU A 189 -6.94 13.32 7.21
N THR A 190 -6.00 13.37 6.26
CA THR A 190 -5.13 14.53 6.06
C THR A 190 -5.00 14.81 4.56
N THR A 191 -5.40 15.99 4.13
CA THR A 191 -5.21 16.44 2.75
C THR A 191 -3.93 17.25 2.62
N LEU A 192 -3.08 16.82 1.70
CA LEU A 192 -1.84 17.49 1.32
C LEU A 192 -2.03 18.12 -0.06
N PHE A 193 -1.49 19.33 -0.26
CA PHE A 193 -1.59 20.07 -1.52
C PHE A 193 -0.23 20.22 -2.19
N ASP A 194 -0.21 20.39 -3.53
CA ASP A 194 1.02 20.57 -4.35
C ASP A 194 2.04 19.45 -4.11
N VAL A 195 1.58 18.21 -4.25
CA VAL A 195 2.31 17.02 -3.79
C VAL A 195 3.14 16.41 -4.90
N THR A 196 4.42 16.21 -4.63
CA THR A 196 5.34 15.38 -5.44
C THR A 196 5.71 14.10 -4.67
N PRO A 197 6.28 13.07 -5.31
CA PRO A 197 6.77 11.89 -4.57
C PRO A 197 7.74 12.25 -3.43
N VAL A 198 8.59 13.27 -3.62
CA VAL A 198 9.53 13.73 -2.57
C VAL A 198 8.78 14.38 -1.42
N SER A 199 7.86 15.33 -1.68
CA SER A 199 7.10 15.98 -0.61
C SER A 199 6.18 15.00 0.11
N TYR A 200 5.64 14.01 -0.60
CA TYR A 200 4.82 12.95 0.01
C TYR A 200 5.66 12.02 0.89
N ALA A 201 6.89 11.69 0.50
CA ALA A 201 7.81 10.98 1.37
C ALA A 201 8.10 11.78 2.66
N GLN A 202 8.31 13.10 2.56
CA GLN A 202 8.57 13.97 3.71
C GLN A 202 7.42 14.01 4.72
N PHE A 203 6.18 13.76 4.30
CA PHE A 203 5.05 13.59 5.22
C PHE A 203 5.33 12.47 6.24
N GLY A 204 6.05 11.42 5.86
CA GLY A 204 6.49 10.34 6.75
C GLY A 204 7.46 10.78 7.87
N LEU A 205 8.08 11.98 7.78
CA LEU A 205 8.94 12.54 8.83
C LEU A 205 8.14 13.12 9.99
N LEU A 206 6.84 13.31 9.85
CA LEU A 206 6.02 13.83 10.94
C LEU A 206 5.89 12.76 12.04
N PRO A 207 6.13 13.11 13.32
CA PRO A 207 6.14 12.14 14.42
C PRO A 207 4.85 11.32 14.54
N GLN A 208 3.70 11.91 14.23
CA GLN A 208 2.40 11.25 14.29
C GLN A 208 2.19 10.19 13.20
N VAL A 209 3.03 10.17 12.16
CA VAL A 209 2.94 9.17 11.07
C VAL A 209 3.72 7.89 11.43
N HIS A 210 4.59 7.95 12.46
CA HIS A 210 5.33 6.80 12.99
C HIS A 210 6.18 6.06 11.93
N ARG A 211 6.85 6.78 11.03
CA ARG A 211 7.84 6.22 10.11
C ARG A 211 9.25 6.42 10.66
N ARG A 212 10.16 5.50 10.32
CA ARG A 212 11.58 5.72 10.64
C ARG A 212 12.15 6.76 9.68
N ASP A 213 12.70 7.82 10.24
CA ASP A 213 13.29 8.92 9.47
C ASP A 213 14.39 8.45 8.51
N THR A 214 15.24 7.51 8.92
CA THR A 214 16.26 6.89 8.04
C THR A 214 15.66 6.28 6.79
N ASP A 215 14.55 5.53 6.91
CA ASP A 215 13.86 4.92 5.77
C ASP A 215 13.32 6.00 4.82
N ILE A 216 12.74 7.07 5.37
CA ILE A 216 12.22 8.18 4.57
C ILE A 216 13.36 8.90 3.83
N TYR A 217 14.48 9.17 4.49
CA TYR A 217 15.63 9.79 3.82
C TYR A 217 16.26 8.90 2.75
N ASP A 218 16.30 7.58 2.94
CA ASP A 218 16.75 6.66 1.90
C ASP A 218 15.81 6.68 0.69
N ASN A 219 14.49 6.72 0.90
CA ASN A 219 13.52 6.85 -0.18
C ASN A 219 13.68 8.20 -0.90
N ILE A 220 13.85 9.31 -0.18
CA ILE A 220 14.08 10.64 -0.76
C ILE A 220 15.36 10.62 -1.62
N ARG A 221 16.44 10.01 -1.15
CA ARG A 221 17.68 9.89 -1.94
C ARG A 221 17.43 9.20 -3.27
N LEU A 222 16.75 8.05 -3.26
CA LEU A 222 16.40 7.30 -4.48
C LEU A 222 15.56 8.15 -5.45
N LEU A 223 14.58 8.91 -4.93
CA LEU A 223 13.74 9.79 -5.74
C LEU A 223 14.52 10.94 -6.37
N LEU A 224 15.43 11.56 -5.63
CA LEU A 224 16.28 12.65 -6.13
C LEU A 224 17.23 12.13 -7.22
N GLU A 225 17.89 11.00 -6.99
CA GLU A 225 18.79 10.36 -7.95
C GLU A 225 18.05 10.01 -9.24
N ALA A 226 16.87 9.37 -9.13
CA ALA A 226 16.04 9.02 -10.29
C ALA A 226 15.55 10.24 -11.07
N GLY A 227 15.31 11.36 -10.37
CA GLY A 227 14.97 12.65 -10.97
C GLY A 227 16.16 13.44 -11.53
N GLY A 228 17.38 12.88 -11.52
CA GLY A 228 18.61 13.56 -11.97
C GLY A 228 18.99 14.76 -11.10
N ARG A 229 18.53 14.81 -9.86
CA ARG A 229 18.80 15.89 -8.90
C ARG A 229 20.00 15.56 -8.04
N ALA A 230 20.79 16.56 -7.70
CA ALA A 230 21.86 16.42 -6.70
C ALA A 230 21.26 16.03 -5.34
N VAL A 231 21.89 15.05 -4.68
CA VAL A 231 21.52 14.64 -3.32
C VAL A 231 22.38 15.44 -2.33
N PRO A 232 21.80 16.41 -1.61
CA PRO A 232 22.53 17.11 -0.56
C PRO A 232 22.79 16.16 0.63
N PRO A 233 23.70 16.52 1.57
CA PRO A 233 23.79 15.84 2.85
C PRO A 233 22.42 15.81 3.54
N LEU A 234 21.94 14.63 3.87
CA LEU A 234 20.64 14.42 4.55
C LEU A 234 20.85 14.23 6.06
N ASP A 235 21.69 15.07 6.66
CA ASP A 235 22.09 14.96 8.07
C ASP A 235 21.13 15.68 9.02
N ASN A 236 20.31 16.58 8.48
CA ASN A 236 19.35 17.33 9.28
C ASN A 236 18.04 16.56 9.45
N VAL A 237 18.10 15.48 10.23
CA VAL A 237 16.94 14.68 10.57
C VAL A 237 16.07 15.44 11.56
N PRO A 238 14.80 15.75 11.27
CA PRO A 238 13.95 16.60 12.13
C PRO A 238 13.88 16.16 13.60
N ASN A 239 13.98 14.86 13.83
CA ASN A 239 13.89 14.27 15.17
C ASN A 239 15.24 13.80 15.73
N ALA A 240 16.37 14.16 15.10
CA ALA A 240 17.70 13.71 15.52
C ALA A 240 18.03 14.07 16.98
N TYR A 241 17.55 15.21 17.46
CA TYR A 241 17.73 15.63 18.86
C TYR A 241 16.82 14.91 19.85
N LEU A 242 15.78 14.21 19.39
CA LEU A 242 14.89 13.39 20.22
C LEU A 242 15.41 11.95 20.35
N THR A 243 16.32 11.55 19.47
CA THR A 243 16.95 10.22 19.51
C THR A 243 18.13 10.26 20.48
N PRO A 244 18.22 9.37 21.49
CA PRO A 244 19.39 9.30 22.36
C PRO A 244 20.64 9.13 21.49
N LYS A 245 21.64 10.00 21.65
CA LYS A 245 22.93 9.80 21.01
C LYS A 245 23.49 8.46 21.53
N GLN A 246 23.68 7.52 20.65
CA GLN A 246 24.40 6.30 20.99
C GLN A 246 25.82 6.72 21.39
N SER A 247 26.12 6.58 22.67
CA SER A 247 27.45 6.81 23.26
C SER A 247 28.39 5.64 22.97
#